data_8857c765e9dc1c76d5dc8eacdc62891e
#
_entry.id   8857c765e9dc1c76d5dc8eacdc62891e
#
_cell.length_a   1.000
_cell.length_b   1.000
_cell.length_c   1.000
_cell.angle_alpha   90.00
_cell.angle_beta   90.00
_cell.angle_gamma   90.00
#
_symmetry.space_group_name_H-M   'P 1'
#
loop_
_entity.id
_entity.type
_entity.pdbx_description
1 polymer ?
#
loop_
_entity_poly.entity_id
_entity_poly.type
_entity_poly.pdbx_seq_one_letter_code
_entity_poly.pdbx_strand_id
1 'polypeptide(L)'
;PLRNLTEYIERAGCLVFHCDFSQEGVSGVTLKVPGLNPCIFIDKNMPSDRQRFTLAHELGHAIMHRTPSENMEDEANRFASALLMPSKDIRPYLAGSKITLEKLATLKMIWKVSMASLLMASEREGLLSPSQKRYLWSQMTKYGYKTKEPEELDFPKEKAFTINQIFDYYRSDLEYSEED
;
A
#
# COMPACT_ATOMS: atom_id res chain seq x y z
N PRO A 1 5.12 -9.32 -8.97
CA PRO A 1 4.80 -8.34 -7.92
C PRO A 1 5.86 -7.23 -7.83
N LEU A 2 5.45 -6.01 -7.50
CA LEU A 2 6.34 -4.89 -7.25
C LEU A 2 7.20 -5.15 -6.01
N ARG A 3 8.53 -5.05 -6.15
CA ARG A 3 9.47 -5.36 -5.04
C ARG A 3 9.56 -4.22 -4.03
N ASN A 4 9.68 -2.98 -4.52
CA ASN A 4 9.80 -1.77 -3.70
C ASN A 4 8.94 -0.67 -4.34
N LEU A 5 7.73 -0.48 -3.83
CA LEU A 5 6.79 0.50 -4.36
C LEU A 5 7.28 1.93 -4.14
N THR A 6 7.84 2.21 -2.95
CA THR A 6 8.35 3.52 -2.58
C THR A 6 9.41 3.99 -3.58
N GLU A 7 10.36 3.14 -3.92
CA GLU A 7 11.40 3.46 -4.89
C GLU A 7 10.84 3.79 -6.30
N TYR A 8 9.84 3.02 -6.76
CA TYR A 8 9.22 3.31 -8.06
C TYR A 8 8.48 4.65 -8.07
N ILE A 9 7.80 4.99 -6.98
CA ILE A 9 7.07 6.25 -6.82
C ILE A 9 8.03 7.44 -6.78
N GLU A 10 9.14 7.32 -6.04
CA GLU A 10 10.16 8.36 -5.97
C GLU A 10 10.87 8.56 -7.31
N ARG A 11 11.19 7.48 -8.02
CA ARG A 11 11.74 7.54 -9.38
C ARG A 11 10.77 8.15 -10.40
N ALA A 12 9.47 8.05 -10.16
CA ALA A 12 8.45 8.72 -10.96
C ALA A 12 8.29 10.22 -10.62
N GLY A 13 9.04 10.73 -9.65
CA GLY A 13 9.11 12.14 -9.29
C GLY A 13 8.21 12.56 -8.14
N CYS A 14 7.63 11.63 -7.37
CA CYS A 14 6.95 11.95 -6.12
C CYS A 14 7.92 11.91 -4.95
N LEU A 15 7.72 12.75 -3.94
CA LEU A 15 8.45 12.66 -2.67
C LEU A 15 7.63 11.89 -1.65
N VAL A 16 8.25 10.92 -0.96
CA VAL A 16 7.56 10.09 0.05
C VAL A 16 8.11 10.41 1.43
N PHE A 17 7.21 10.66 2.38
CA PHE A 17 7.52 10.99 3.76
C PHE A 17 6.84 9.99 4.70
N HIS A 18 7.61 9.46 5.66
CA HIS A 18 7.10 8.63 6.73
C HIS A 18 6.91 9.50 7.98
N CYS A 19 5.65 9.78 8.33
CA CYS A 19 5.27 10.66 9.42
C CYS A 19 4.62 9.89 10.58
N ASP A 20 4.44 10.52 11.69
CA ASP A 20 3.69 10.00 12.83
C ASP A 20 2.32 10.66 12.90
N PHE A 21 1.28 9.93 12.48
CA PHE A 21 -0.11 10.37 12.49
C PHE A 21 -0.93 9.73 13.62
N SER A 22 -0.29 9.17 14.62
CA SER A 22 -0.91 8.33 15.65
C SER A 22 -2.08 8.96 16.42
N GLN A 23 -2.24 10.28 16.37
CA GLN A 23 -3.30 11.01 17.07
C GLN A 23 -4.51 11.37 16.19
N GLU A 24 -4.42 11.22 14.87
CA GLU A 24 -5.41 11.80 13.93
C GLU A 24 -6.24 10.77 13.17
N GLY A 25 -5.94 9.48 13.28
CA GLY A 25 -6.63 8.42 12.52
C GLY A 25 -6.40 8.49 11.00
N VAL A 26 -5.46 9.34 10.55
CA VAL A 26 -5.06 9.49 9.15
C VAL A 26 -4.02 8.43 8.81
N SER A 27 -4.20 7.76 7.69
CA SER A 27 -3.23 6.74 7.21
C SER A 27 -2.25 7.31 6.19
N GLY A 28 -2.68 8.25 5.38
CA GLY A 28 -1.88 8.94 4.37
C GLY A 28 -2.52 10.23 3.91
N VAL A 29 -1.72 11.08 3.27
CA VAL A 29 -2.16 12.35 2.66
C VAL A 29 -1.30 12.65 1.45
N THR A 30 -1.94 13.06 0.36
CA THR A 30 -1.26 13.56 -0.84
C THR A 30 -1.35 15.08 -0.92
N LEU A 31 -0.21 15.75 -0.99
CA LEU A 31 -0.10 17.19 -1.25
C LEU A 31 0.37 17.45 -2.67
N LYS A 32 -0.41 18.23 -3.41
CA LYS A 32 -0.05 18.70 -4.76
C LYS A 32 -0.02 20.21 -4.80
N VAL A 33 1.15 20.76 -5.12
CA VAL A 33 1.33 22.21 -5.33
C VAL A 33 1.72 22.42 -6.80
N PRO A 34 1.04 23.30 -7.53
CA PRO A 34 1.38 23.58 -8.93
C PRO A 34 2.86 23.97 -9.10
N GLY A 35 3.55 23.29 -10.04
CA GLY A 35 4.96 23.52 -10.31
C GLY A 35 5.94 22.78 -9.39
N LEU A 36 5.45 22.04 -8.37
CA LEU A 36 6.27 21.21 -7.50
C LEU A 36 5.94 19.73 -7.66
N ASN A 37 6.89 18.89 -7.26
CA ASN A 37 6.69 17.45 -7.21
C ASN A 37 5.61 17.09 -6.16
N PRO A 38 4.70 16.14 -6.46
CA PRO A 38 3.75 15.67 -5.46
C PRO A 38 4.45 15.09 -4.23
N CYS A 39 3.95 15.42 -3.05
CA CYS A 39 4.42 14.88 -1.79
C CYS A 39 3.37 13.91 -1.24
N ILE A 40 3.78 12.71 -0.87
CA ILE A 40 2.95 11.69 -0.26
C ILE A 40 3.44 11.43 1.16
N PHE A 41 2.58 11.66 2.13
CA PHE A 41 2.85 11.42 3.55
C PHE A 41 2.10 10.16 3.97
N ILE A 42 2.79 9.22 4.63
CA ILE A 42 2.19 7.98 5.15
C ILE A 42 2.57 7.76 6.62
N ASP A 43 1.67 7.14 7.38
CA ASP A 43 1.93 6.82 8.78
C ASP A 43 2.98 5.72 8.91
N LYS A 44 4.10 6.06 9.57
CA LYS A 44 5.20 5.13 9.84
C LYS A 44 4.83 3.97 10.78
N ASN A 45 3.75 4.12 11.56
CA ASN A 45 3.34 3.15 12.59
C ASN A 45 2.48 2.01 12.03
N MET A 46 1.95 2.15 10.81
CA MET A 46 1.17 1.08 10.17
C MET A 46 2.01 -0.16 9.85
N PRO A 47 1.38 -1.36 9.78
CA PRO A 47 1.98 -2.56 9.21
C PRO A 47 2.47 -2.34 7.76
N SER A 48 3.48 -3.09 7.35
CA SER A 48 4.14 -2.91 6.04
C SER A 48 3.20 -3.04 4.84
N ASP A 49 2.29 -4.01 4.87
CA ASP A 49 1.27 -4.21 3.82
C ASP A 49 0.29 -3.05 3.73
N ARG A 50 -0.10 -2.48 4.89
CA ARG A 50 -0.99 -1.32 4.94
C ARG A 50 -0.28 -0.07 4.45
N GLN A 51 0.99 0.16 4.82
CA GLN A 51 1.78 1.27 4.28
C GLN A 51 1.85 1.21 2.75
N ARG A 52 2.12 0.03 2.17
CA ARG A 52 2.16 -0.15 0.72
C ARG A 52 0.82 0.13 0.05
N PHE A 53 -0.28 -0.34 0.64
CA PHE A 53 -1.61 -0.09 0.10
C PHE A 53 -1.96 1.40 0.17
N THR A 54 -1.71 2.05 1.31
CA THR A 54 -1.91 3.49 1.49
C THR A 54 -1.06 4.28 0.50
N LEU A 55 0.22 3.94 0.34
CA LEU A 55 1.10 4.63 -0.62
C LEU A 55 0.60 4.50 -2.07
N ALA A 56 0.10 3.32 -2.47
CA ALA A 56 -0.51 3.13 -3.78
C ALA A 56 -1.82 3.91 -3.93
N HIS A 57 -2.62 4.01 -2.88
CA HIS A 57 -3.85 4.77 -2.83
C HIS A 57 -3.59 6.28 -2.99
N GLU A 58 -2.64 6.82 -2.23
CA GLU A 58 -2.21 8.22 -2.31
C GLU A 58 -1.61 8.55 -3.70
N LEU A 59 -0.87 7.62 -4.30
CA LEU A 59 -0.42 7.77 -5.68
C LEU A 59 -1.63 7.86 -6.64
N GLY A 60 -2.69 7.09 -6.39
CA GLY A 60 -3.94 7.19 -7.14
C GLY A 60 -4.52 8.61 -7.08
N HIS A 61 -4.58 9.21 -5.89
CA HIS A 61 -4.97 10.62 -5.73
C HIS A 61 -4.03 11.57 -6.47
N ALA A 62 -2.73 11.34 -6.39
CA ALA A 62 -1.74 12.17 -7.08
C ALA A 62 -1.96 12.20 -8.60
N ILE A 63 -2.26 11.06 -9.21
CA ILE A 63 -2.36 10.90 -10.67
C ILE A 63 -3.76 11.30 -11.18
N MET A 64 -4.82 10.83 -10.55
CA MET A 64 -6.17 10.88 -11.12
C MET A 64 -6.99 12.08 -10.68
N HIS A 65 -6.79 12.58 -9.44
CA HIS A 65 -7.69 13.56 -8.84
C HIS A 65 -7.08 14.95 -8.83
N ARG A 66 -7.56 15.85 -9.67
CA ARG A 66 -7.20 17.29 -9.64
C ARG A 66 -8.13 18.10 -8.76
N THR A 67 -9.38 17.69 -8.69
CA THR A 67 -10.44 18.28 -7.86
C THR A 67 -11.17 17.19 -7.11
N PRO A 68 -11.68 17.44 -5.91
CA PRO A 68 -12.49 16.47 -5.17
C PRO A 68 -13.71 16.00 -5.98
N SER A 69 -14.01 14.70 -5.92
CA SER A 69 -15.19 14.08 -6.50
C SER A 69 -15.76 13.04 -5.53
N GLU A 70 -17.04 12.72 -5.67
CA GLU A 70 -17.74 11.78 -4.77
C GLU A 70 -17.15 10.37 -4.79
N ASN A 71 -16.53 9.95 -5.89
CA ASN A 71 -16.02 8.60 -6.08
C ASN A 71 -14.50 8.49 -5.93
N MET A 72 -13.80 9.57 -5.57
CA MET A 72 -12.34 9.62 -5.58
C MET A 72 -11.70 8.56 -4.69
N GLU A 73 -12.28 8.24 -3.54
CA GLU A 73 -11.78 7.23 -2.62
C GLU A 73 -11.89 5.81 -3.21
N ASP A 74 -13.03 5.51 -3.83
CA ASP A 74 -13.24 4.22 -4.52
C ASP A 74 -12.31 4.07 -5.72
N GLU A 75 -12.08 5.14 -6.47
CA GLU A 75 -11.16 5.17 -7.61
C GLU A 75 -9.72 4.96 -7.16
N ALA A 76 -9.28 5.64 -6.09
CA ALA A 76 -7.96 5.45 -5.51
C ALA A 76 -7.76 4.02 -4.95
N ASN A 77 -8.76 3.45 -4.30
CA ASN A 77 -8.75 2.07 -3.84
C ASN A 77 -8.63 1.06 -5.00
N ARG A 78 -9.39 1.28 -6.08
CA ARG A 78 -9.30 0.45 -7.30
C ARG A 78 -7.94 0.57 -7.97
N PHE A 79 -7.41 1.78 -8.06
CA PHE A 79 -6.07 2.04 -8.57
C PHE A 79 -5.01 1.29 -7.75
N ALA A 80 -5.01 1.44 -6.42
CA ALA A 80 -4.09 0.77 -5.53
C ALA A 80 -4.14 -0.76 -5.70
N SER A 81 -5.35 -1.32 -5.72
CA SER A 81 -5.55 -2.75 -5.92
C SER A 81 -5.05 -3.23 -7.28
N ALA A 82 -5.28 -2.47 -8.35
CA ALA A 82 -4.83 -2.82 -9.70
C ALA A 82 -3.32 -2.68 -9.86
N LEU A 83 -2.70 -1.67 -9.23
CA LEU A 83 -1.26 -1.45 -9.25
C LEU A 83 -0.52 -2.57 -8.50
N LEU A 84 -0.98 -2.91 -7.29
CA LEU A 84 -0.32 -3.90 -6.44
C LEU A 84 -0.59 -5.35 -6.89
N MET A 85 -1.79 -5.60 -7.45
CA MET A 85 -2.26 -6.92 -7.88
C MET A 85 -2.91 -6.84 -9.26
N PRO A 86 -2.15 -6.63 -10.35
CA PRO A 86 -2.69 -6.65 -11.70
C PRO A 86 -3.38 -7.99 -11.99
N SER A 87 -4.59 -7.98 -12.54
CA SER A 87 -5.41 -9.19 -12.76
C SER A 87 -4.67 -10.27 -13.55
N LYS A 88 -3.93 -9.88 -14.59
CA LYS A 88 -3.15 -10.83 -15.41
C LYS A 88 -2.11 -11.58 -14.61
N ASP A 89 -1.51 -10.92 -13.62
CA ASP A 89 -0.39 -11.44 -12.85
C ASP A 89 -0.86 -12.20 -11.60
N ILE A 90 -1.89 -11.69 -10.89
CA ILE A 90 -2.37 -12.32 -9.65
C ILE A 90 -3.28 -13.53 -9.89
N ARG A 91 -4.09 -13.51 -10.97
CA ARG A 91 -5.07 -14.56 -11.26
C ARG A 91 -4.47 -15.98 -11.31
N PRO A 92 -3.33 -16.25 -11.95
CA PRO A 92 -2.72 -17.60 -11.95
C PRO A 92 -2.40 -18.11 -10.54
N TYR A 93 -1.96 -17.25 -9.64
CA TYR A 93 -1.67 -17.60 -8.24
C TYR A 93 -2.95 -17.92 -7.47
N LEU A 94 -4.01 -17.13 -7.67
CA LEU A 94 -5.29 -17.34 -6.99
C LEU A 94 -6.04 -18.56 -7.53
N ALA A 95 -6.08 -18.77 -8.84
CA ALA A 95 -6.84 -19.83 -9.50
C ALA A 95 -6.19 -21.24 -9.38
N GLY A 96 -4.90 -21.33 -9.11
CA GLY A 96 -4.13 -22.57 -9.15
C GLY A 96 -4.56 -23.65 -8.14
N SER A 97 -5.28 -23.28 -7.07
CA SER A 97 -5.83 -24.19 -6.06
C SER A 97 -6.94 -23.51 -5.27
N LYS A 98 -7.65 -24.27 -4.41
CA LYS A 98 -8.68 -23.73 -3.52
C LYS A 98 -8.12 -22.55 -2.68
N ILE A 99 -8.89 -21.46 -2.58
CA ILE A 99 -8.54 -20.33 -1.71
C ILE A 99 -8.78 -20.74 -0.25
N THR A 100 -7.73 -20.66 0.55
CA THR A 100 -7.73 -20.90 2.01
C THR A 100 -6.97 -19.79 2.69
N LEU A 101 -7.08 -19.65 4.04
CA LEU A 101 -6.28 -18.67 4.78
C LEU A 101 -4.77 -18.94 4.66
N GLU A 102 -4.34 -20.20 4.66
CA GLU A 102 -2.93 -20.58 4.47
C GLU A 102 -2.41 -20.14 3.11
N LYS A 103 -3.22 -20.32 2.04
CA LYS A 103 -2.87 -19.85 0.71
C LYS A 103 -2.76 -18.33 0.68
N LEU A 104 -3.69 -17.60 1.32
CA LEU A 104 -3.62 -16.14 1.41
C LEU A 104 -2.37 -15.69 2.20
N ALA A 105 -2.03 -16.37 3.29
CA ALA A 105 -0.81 -16.13 4.06
C ALA A 105 0.46 -16.32 3.21
N THR A 106 0.54 -17.40 2.45
CA THR A 106 1.66 -17.67 1.53
C THR A 106 1.76 -16.57 0.46
N LEU A 107 0.64 -16.18 -0.13
CA LEU A 107 0.61 -15.16 -1.17
C LEU A 107 0.92 -13.76 -0.63
N LYS A 108 0.58 -13.45 0.63
CA LYS A 108 0.97 -12.21 1.31
C LYS A 108 2.49 -12.01 1.26
N MET A 109 3.26 -13.04 1.56
CA MET A 109 4.73 -12.96 1.56
C MET A 109 5.31 -12.70 0.15
N ILE A 110 4.64 -13.23 -0.89
CA ILE A 110 5.06 -13.07 -2.29
C ILE A 110 4.67 -11.68 -2.82
N TRP A 111 3.40 -11.29 -2.60
CA TRP A 111 2.81 -10.09 -3.20
C TRP A 111 2.97 -8.84 -2.33
N LYS A 112 3.36 -9.02 -1.06
CA LYS A 112 3.54 -7.95 -0.07
C LYS A 112 2.28 -7.08 0.07
N VAL A 113 1.14 -7.73 0.17
CA VAL A 113 -0.20 -7.16 0.39
C VAL A 113 -0.92 -7.94 1.48
N SER A 114 -1.93 -7.37 2.11
CA SER A 114 -2.66 -8.06 3.18
C SER A 114 -3.45 -9.28 2.66
N MET A 115 -3.69 -10.25 3.53
CA MET A 115 -4.58 -11.39 3.25
C MET A 115 -5.99 -10.91 2.89
N ALA A 116 -6.45 -9.83 3.53
CA ALA A 116 -7.73 -9.19 3.21
C ALA A 116 -7.74 -8.67 1.77
N SER A 117 -6.69 -7.98 1.32
CA SER A 117 -6.56 -7.51 -0.06
C SER A 117 -6.55 -8.65 -1.08
N LEU A 118 -5.87 -9.76 -0.77
CA LEU A 118 -5.86 -10.97 -1.61
C LEU A 118 -7.23 -11.64 -1.67
N LEU A 119 -7.96 -11.66 -0.56
CA LEU A 119 -9.34 -12.18 -0.53
C LEU A 119 -10.27 -11.33 -1.39
N MET A 120 -10.18 -10.00 -1.29
CA MET A 120 -10.92 -9.08 -2.16
C MET A 120 -10.54 -9.24 -3.65
N ALA A 121 -9.24 -9.43 -3.94
CA ALA A 121 -8.79 -9.73 -5.29
C ALA A 121 -9.41 -11.05 -5.81
N SER A 122 -9.48 -12.09 -4.97
CA SER A 122 -10.10 -13.37 -5.33
C SER A 122 -11.60 -13.22 -5.67
N GLU A 123 -12.29 -12.32 -4.95
CA GLU A 123 -13.68 -11.96 -5.24
C GLU A 123 -13.81 -11.23 -6.58
N ARG A 124 -12.98 -10.22 -6.80
CA ARG A 124 -12.94 -9.43 -8.04
C ARG A 124 -12.69 -10.33 -9.27
N GLU A 125 -11.82 -11.33 -9.13
CA GLU A 125 -11.50 -12.28 -10.19
C GLU A 125 -12.57 -13.37 -10.38
N GLY A 126 -13.65 -13.37 -9.59
CA GLY A 126 -14.74 -14.34 -9.69
C GLY A 126 -14.36 -15.77 -9.28
N LEU A 127 -13.35 -15.92 -8.42
CA LEU A 127 -12.78 -17.21 -8.01
C LEU A 127 -13.45 -17.80 -6.76
N LEU A 128 -14.41 -17.10 -6.18
CA LEU A 128 -15.12 -17.49 -4.97
C LEU A 128 -16.63 -17.55 -5.18
N SER A 129 -17.24 -18.65 -4.75
CA SER A 129 -18.70 -18.69 -4.59
C SER A 129 -19.14 -17.81 -3.41
N PRO A 130 -20.43 -17.38 -3.36
CA PRO A 130 -20.94 -16.60 -2.22
C PRO A 130 -20.77 -17.27 -0.86
N SER A 131 -20.84 -18.61 -0.81
CA SER A 131 -20.64 -19.39 0.41
C SER A 131 -19.18 -19.40 0.83
N GLN A 132 -18.24 -19.59 -0.11
CA GLN A 132 -16.81 -19.54 0.15
C GLN A 132 -16.37 -18.15 0.62
N LYS A 133 -16.88 -17.09 -0.03
CA LYS A 133 -16.64 -15.71 0.40
C LYS A 133 -17.05 -15.50 1.85
N ARG A 134 -18.30 -15.82 2.20
CA ARG A 134 -18.80 -15.67 3.58
C ARG A 134 -17.97 -16.48 4.58
N TYR A 135 -17.62 -17.71 4.23
CA TYR A 135 -16.81 -18.56 5.10
C TYR A 135 -15.43 -17.96 5.35
N LEU A 136 -14.69 -17.53 4.32
CA LEU A 136 -13.36 -16.96 4.47
C LEU A 136 -13.37 -15.66 5.26
N TRP A 137 -14.33 -14.77 5.00
CA TRP A 137 -14.48 -13.55 5.80
C TRP A 137 -14.85 -13.83 7.27
N SER A 138 -15.65 -14.85 7.52
CA SER A 138 -15.94 -15.32 8.88
C SER A 138 -14.68 -15.83 9.58
N GLN A 139 -13.85 -16.61 8.88
CA GLN A 139 -12.57 -17.06 9.44
C GLN A 139 -11.60 -15.89 9.72
N MET A 140 -11.47 -14.94 8.78
CA MET A 140 -10.68 -13.71 8.98
C MET A 140 -11.13 -12.95 10.23
N THR A 141 -12.45 -12.85 10.46
CA THR A 141 -13.02 -12.21 11.66
C THR A 141 -12.73 -13.01 12.92
N LYS A 142 -12.96 -14.33 12.88
CA LYS A 142 -12.75 -15.25 14.02
C LYS A 142 -11.32 -15.19 14.53
N TYR A 143 -10.33 -15.11 13.66
CA TYR A 143 -8.91 -15.04 14.03
C TYR A 143 -8.40 -13.60 14.24
N GLY A 144 -9.26 -12.60 14.11
CA GLY A 144 -8.86 -11.18 14.26
C GLY A 144 -8.04 -10.62 13.09
N TYR A 145 -7.89 -11.36 12.00
CA TYR A 145 -7.02 -11.00 10.86
C TYR A 145 -7.54 -9.81 10.03
N LYS A 146 -8.76 -9.36 10.28
CA LYS A 146 -9.24 -8.09 9.70
C LYS A 146 -8.56 -6.86 10.29
N THR A 147 -8.11 -6.96 11.55
CA THR A 147 -7.50 -5.85 12.29
C THR A 147 -5.99 -6.02 12.37
N LYS A 148 -5.54 -7.23 12.71
CA LYS A 148 -4.11 -7.54 12.85
C LYS A 148 -3.87 -8.95 12.31
N GLU A 149 -3.11 -9.05 11.24
CA GLU A 149 -2.66 -10.33 10.69
C GLU A 149 -1.49 -10.89 11.51
N PRO A 150 -1.14 -12.20 11.39
CA PRO A 150 -0.05 -12.79 12.15
C PRO A 150 1.28 -12.05 11.95
N GLU A 151 2.00 -11.77 13.03
CA GLU A 151 3.27 -11.03 13.00
C GLU A 151 4.36 -11.76 12.19
N GLU A 152 4.31 -13.08 12.15
CA GLU A 152 5.23 -13.92 11.38
C GLU A 152 5.10 -13.70 9.85
N LEU A 153 4.00 -13.08 9.43
CA LEU A 153 3.75 -12.70 8.03
C LEU A 153 4.13 -11.25 7.73
N ASP A 154 4.70 -10.53 8.69
CA ASP A 154 5.20 -9.19 8.45
C ASP A 154 6.51 -9.24 7.66
N PHE A 155 6.70 -8.25 6.82
CA PHE A 155 7.90 -8.06 6.01
C PHE A 155 8.47 -6.65 6.27
N PRO A 156 9.77 -6.41 5.99
CA PRO A 156 10.39 -5.12 6.23
C PRO A 156 9.64 -3.97 5.54
N LYS A 157 9.49 -2.86 6.26
CA LYS A 157 8.95 -1.61 5.71
C LYS A 157 9.86 -1.06 4.62
N GLU A 158 9.26 -0.51 3.59
CA GLU A 158 9.99 0.24 2.56
C GLU A 158 10.43 1.58 3.14
N LYS A 159 11.59 2.07 2.71
CA LYS A 159 12.15 3.32 3.19
C LYS A 159 12.11 4.36 2.07
N ALA A 160 11.76 5.58 2.42
CA ALA A 160 11.95 6.73 1.55
C ALA A 160 13.45 6.94 1.32
N PHE A 161 13.82 7.18 0.08
CA PHE A 161 15.20 7.24 -0.36
C PHE A 161 15.59 8.68 -0.75
N THR A 162 14.76 9.32 -1.57
CA THR A 162 15.06 10.63 -2.16
C THR A 162 15.27 11.71 -1.13
N ILE A 163 14.38 11.78 -0.13
CA ILE A 163 14.48 12.82 0.90
C ILE A 163 15.74 12.65 1.77
N ASN A 164 16.10 11.42 2.08
CA ASN A 164 17.31 11.14 2.84
C ASN A 164 18.56 11.55 2.04
N GLN A 165 18.61 11.27 0.73
CA GLN A 165 19.71 11.72 -0.12
C GLN A 165 19.82 13.24 -0.22
N ILE A 166 18.67 13.94 -0.26
CA ILE A 166 18.65 15.41 -0.25
C ILE A 166 19.29 15.92 1.05
N PHE A 167 18.87 15.40 2.22
CA PHE A 167 19.47 15.79 3.50
C PHE A 167 20.96 15.45 3.58
N ASP A 168 21.36 14.26 3.14
CA ASP A 168 22.76 13.86 3.14
C ASP A 168 23.60 14.78 2.24
N TYR A 169 23.08 15.17 1.08
CA TYR A 169 23.74 16.13 0.18
C TYR A 169 23.90 17.51 0.84
N TYR A 170 22.85 18.04 1.46
CA TYR A 170 22.93 19.34 2.14
C TYR A 170 23.92 19.32 3.30
N ARG A 171 23.98 18.25 4.06
CA ARG A 171 24.91 18.10 5.18
C ARG A 171 26.36 17.91 4.73
N SER A 172 26.59 17.04 3.74
CA SER A 172 27.95 16.64 3.33
C SER A 172 28.58 17.59 2.32
N ASP A 173 27.80 18.04 1.32
CA ASP A 173 28.34 18.78 0.18
C ASP A 173 28.12 20.30 0.32
N LEU A 174 27.12 20.73 1.07
CA LEU A 174 26.82 22.15 1.30
C LEU A 174 27.12 22.61 2.73
N GLU A 175 27.57 21.71 3.62
CA GLU A 175 27.95 21.98 5.01
C GLU A 175 26.83 22.66 5.85
N TYR A 176 25.54 22.42 5.51
CA TYR A 176 24.41 22.90 6.31
C TYR A 176 24.30 22.10 7.61
N SER A 177 23.98 22.80 8.71
CA SER A 177 23.67 22.19 10.00
C SER A 177 22.17 21.80 10.12
N GLU A 178 21.79 21.17 11.23
CA GLU A 178 20.37 20.88 11.53
C GLU A 178 19.57 22.14 11.89
N GLU A 179 20.24 23.26 12.12
CA GLU A 179 19.64 24.56 12.51
C GLU A 179 19.43 25.46 11.28
N ASP A 180 20.02 25.15 10.13
CA ASP A 180 19.86 25.89 8.87
C ASP A 180 18.64 25.40 8.09
#